data_c060153af5694c7f756b72bdc1d17c3d
#
_entry.id   c060153af5694c7f756b72bdc1d17c3d
#
_cell.length_a   1.000
_cell.length_b   1.000
_cell.length_c   1.000
_cell.angle_alpha   90.00
_cell.angle_beta   90.00
_cell.angle_gamma   90.00
#
_symmetry.space_group_name_H-M   'P 1'
#
loop_
_entity.id
_entity.type
_entity.pdbx_description
1 polymer ?
#
loop_
_entity_poly.entity_id
_entity_poly.type
_entity_poly.pdbx_seq_one_letter_code
_entity_poly.pdbx_strand_id
1 'polypeptide(L)'
;MSIFTRLSHIYSKLDRKKLWLIWAANLLWIVLLFSYLCCIHAKAATWEEKIPALAPLNCKSAVLMEAETGRILYEQNADEAFPPASVTKIMTLLLTMEAIEKGNIALDQMLTTSSHAASMGGTQVFLEVGEQMSVEDLLKSVIIASANDAAVVLAEAIAGSEESFVAMMNSRAAELGMENTHFENTNGLDDTVMNHVTSARDIAIMSRELIRHEKILQYSSIWMDTVRNGEFGLTNTNRLVRFYRGATGLKTGSTSKAKFCISATAKRDGMHLIAVIMGAETKDIRNAEATKLLDWGFANYSLYTYEAAEQGEVRLLGSKENSIACKSDRISILVPKGKASKVTAETELPESVNAPISAGDAIGKITFKLDGEVIGEIDITSTATATRITFAELFYIMLQRFILW
;
A
#
# COMPACT_ATOMS: atom_id res chain seq x y z
N MET A 1 -15.44 49.17 0.73
CA MET A 1 -14.64 49.58 1.94
C MET A 1 -14.03 48.29 2.53
N SER A 2 -12.73 48.09 2.40
CA SER A 2 -12.05 46.84 2.72
C SER A 2 -12.08 46.57 4.25
N ILE A 3 -12.02 45.28 4.63
CA ILE A 3 -11.95 44.80 6.02
C ILE A 3 -10.82 45.54 6.80
N PHE A 4 -9.71 45.84 6.12
CA PHE A 4 -8.59 46.60 6.68
C PHE A 4 -8.95 48.02 7.14
N THR A 5 -9.83 48.74 6.43
CA THR A 5 -10.27 50.11 6.78
C THR A 5 -11.23 50.10 7.98
N ARG A 6 -12.01 49.05 8.19
CA ARG A 6 -12.86 48.88 9.38
C ARG A 6 -12.03 48.54 10.63
N LEU A 7 -11.03 47.70 10.48
CA LEU A 7 -10.15 47.32 11.60
C LEU A 7 -9.30 48.51 12.07
N SER A 8 -8.74 49.33 11.17
CA SER A 8 -7.95 50.52 11.55
C SER A 8 -8.78 51.56 12.32
N HIS A 9 -10.07 51.71 12.01
CA HIS A 9 -10.96 52.65 12.69
C HIS A 9 -11.38 52.15 14.10
N ILE A 10 -11.40 50.84 14.33
CA ILE A 10 -11.66 50.25 15.64
C ILE A 10 -10.41 50.40 16.54
N TYR A 11 -9.22 50.17 15.99
CA TYR A 11 -7.97 50.30 16.74
C TYR A 11 -7.61 51.73 17.13
N SER A 12 -8.02 52.74 16.34
CA SER A 12 -7.76 54.15 16.65
C SER A 12 -8.60 54.73 17.81
N LYS A 13 -9.67 54.05 18.26
CA LYS A 13 -10.55 54.45 19.36
C LYS A 13 -10.28 53.73 20.68
N LEU A 14 -9.33 52.78 20.72
CA LEU A 14 -9.01 52.04 21.93
C LEU A 14 -7.91 52.70 22.73
N ASP A 15 -8.17 52.88 24.06
CA ASP A 15 -7.18 53.36 25.03
C ASP A 15 -5.91 52.45 25.00
N ARG A 16 -4.72 53.06 25.11
CA ARG A 16 -3.42 52.35 25.06
C ARG A 16 -3.36 51.15 26.02
N LYS A 17 -4.02 51.20 27.18
CA LYS A 17 -4.11 50.08 28.12
C LYS A 17 -4.92 48.90 27.57
N LYS A 18 -6.02 49.17 26.84
CA LYS A 18 -6.84 48.12 26.20
C LYS A 18 -6.15 47.49 25.00
N LEU A 19 -5.40 48.31 24.24
CA LEU A 19 -4.56 47.77 23.16
C LEU A 19 -3.47 46.81 23.69
N TRP A 20 -2.83 47.17 24.77
CA TRP A 20 -1.78 46.34 25.40
C TRP A 20 -2.36 45.03 25.94
N LEU A 21 -3.56 45.04 26.53
CA LEU A 21 -4.25 43.82 26.98
C LEU A 21 -4.63 42.88 25.81
N ILE A 22 -5.06 43.44 24.67
CA ILE A 22 -5.37 42.66 23.48
C ILE A 22 -4.09 41.99 22.89
N TRP A 23 -2.99 42.74 22.85
CA TRP A 23 -1.69 42.21 22.42
C TRP A 23 -1.17 41.13 23.36
N ALA A 24 -1.27 41.31 24.66
CA ALA A 24 -0.86 40.34 25.67
C ALA A 24 -1.71 39.04 25.58
N ALA A 25 -3.04 39.18 25.38
CA ALA A 25 -3.94 38.05 25.21
C ALA A 25 -3.64 37.25 23.91
N ASN A 26 -3.38 37.93 22.80
CA ASN A 26 -3.01 37.29 21.54
C ASN A 26 -1.64 36.60 21.65
N LEU A 27 -0.66 37.20 22.30
CA LEU A 27 0.64 36.58 22.55
C LEU A 27 0.52 35.33 23.42
N LEU A 28 -0.32 35.38 24.46
CA LEU A 28 -0.61 34.24 25.32
C LEU A 28 -1.28 33.12 24.52
N TRP A 29 -2.23 33.43 23.64
CA TRP A 29 -2.89 32.47 22.76
C TRP A 29 -1.89 31.81 21.78
N ILE A 30 -0.98 32.60 21.19
CA ILE A 30 0.06 32.10 20.29
C ILE A 30 1.02 31.16 21.05
N VAL A 31 1.43 31.53 22.27
CA VAL A 31 2.29 30.69 23.12
C VAL A 31 1.58 29.40 23.52
N LEU A 32 0.30 29.46 23.87
CA LEU A 32 -0.51 28.28 24.20
C LEU A 32 -0.71 27.37 22.97
N LEU A 33 -0.94 27.96 21.79
CA LEU A 33 -1.06 27.21 20.52
C LEU A 33 0.26 26.55 20.14
N PHE A 34 1.39 27.25 20.35
CA PHE A 34 2.71 26.73 20.07
C PHE A 34 3.11 25.62 21.06
N SER A 35 2.78 25.78 22.36
CA SER A 35 3.00 24.72 23.34
C SER A 35 2.10 23.49 23.10
N TYR A 36 0.86 23.69 22.67
CA TYR A 36 -0.06 22.61 22.28
C TYR A 36 0.44 21.87 21.04
N LEU A 37 0.90 22.58 19.99
CA LEU A 37 1.54 21.99 18.81
C LEU A 37 2.85 21.26 19.14
N CYS A 38 3.69 21.81 20.01
CA CYS A 38 4.89 21.13 20.49
C CYS A 38 4.57 19.86 21.31
N CYS A 39 3.50 19.89 22.13
CA CYS A 39 3.07 18.71 22.89
C CYS A 39 2.53 17.59 21.97
N ILE A 40 1.85 17.96 20.85
CA ILE A 40 1.38 16.98 19.86
C ILE A 40 2.57 16.34 19.12
N HIS A 41 3.64 17.09 18.81
CA HIS A 41 4.84 16.57 18.17
C HIS A 41 5.75 15.76 19.12
N ALA A 42 5.68 16.01 20.42
CA ALA A 42 6.50 15.31 21.42
C ALA A 42 5.99 13.91 21.82
N LYS A 43 4.76 13.52 21.41
CA LYS A 43 4.13 12.26 21.85
C LYS A 43 4.25 11.07 20.88
N ALA A 44 4.90 11.22 19.73
CA ALA A 44 4.86 10.18 18.68
C ALA A 44 6.11 9.27 18.59
N ALA A 45 7.08 9.32 19.49
CA ALA A 45 8.40 8.78 19.15
C ALA A 45 9.11 7.90 20.21
N THR A 46 8.43 7.10 21.01
CA THR A 46 9.14 6.44 22.14
C THR A 46 9.68 5.04 21.88
N TRP A 47 9.10 4.24 21.00
CA TRP A 47 9.63 2.88 20.77
C TRP A 47 10.49 2.75 19.49
N GLU A 48 10.30 3.62 18.51
CA GLU A 48 11.07 3.61 17.26
C GLU A 48 12.53 4.04 17.45
N GLU A 49 12.79 4.94 18.39
CA GLU A 49 14.16 5.39 18.73
C GLU A 49 15.06 4.28 19.26
N LYS A 50 14.48 3.15 19.70
CA LYS A 50 15.24 1.98 20.24
C LYS A 50 15.63 0.98 19.17
N ILE A 51 15.18 1.14 17.92
CA ILE A 51 15.54 0.24 16.82
C ILE A 51 16.94 0.61 16.31
N PRO A 52 17.88 -0.36 16.26
CA PRO A 52 19.23 -0.08 15.78
C PRO A 52 19.19 0.46 14.34
N ALA A 53 19.83 1.61 14.11
CA ALA A 53 19.94 2.16 12.78
C ALA A 53 20.72 1.19 11.87
N LEU A 54 20.19 0.98 10.66
CA LEU A 54 20.90 0.24 9.62
C LEU A 54 21.90 1.18 8.93
N ALA A 55 23.16 0.75 8.83
CA ALA A 55 24.18 1.50 8.09
C ALA A 55 23.79 1.60 6.59
N PRO A 56 24.21 2.68 5.90
CA PRO A 56 23.94 2.84 4.48
C PRO A 56 24.30 1.59 3.67
N LEU A 57 23.46 1.31 2.69
CA LEU A 57 23.60 0.16 1.80
C LEU A 57 24.48 0.51 0.61
N ASN A 58 25.16 -0.47 0.04
CA ASN A 58 26.02 -0.29 -1.14
C ASN A 58 25.18 -0.32 -2.43
N CYS A 59 24.34 0.70 -2.59
CA CYS A 59 23.47 0.91 -3.75
C CYS A 59 23.13 2.41 -3.88
N LYS A 60 22.53 2.81 -5.00
CA LYS A 60 22.12 4.21 -5.19
C LYS A 60 20.92 4.58 -4.34
N SER A 61 19.89 3.79 -4.40
CA SER A 61 18.70 4.00 -3.58
C SER A 61 18.12 2.68 -3.05
N ALA A 62 17.47 2.74 -1.89
CA ALA A 62 16.84 1.59 -1.26
C ALA A 62 15.63 1.98 -0.42
N VAL A 63 14.66 1.06 -0.35
CA VAL A 63 13.48 1.15 0.52
C VAL A 63 13.18 -0.22 1.12
N LEU A 64 12.83 -0.23 2.41
CA LEU A 64 12.14 -1.36 3.03
C LEU A 64 10.74 -0.93 3.45
N MET A 65 9.74 -1.61 2.96
CA MET A 65 8.33 -1.38 3.30
C MET A 65 7.72 -2.63 3.93
N GLU A 66 6.89 -2.44 4.96
CA GLU A 66 6.00 -3.49 5.42
C GLU A 66 4.71 -3.43 4.59
N ALA A 67 4.34 -4.57 4.00
CA ALA A 67 3.34 -4.60 2.92
C ALA A 67 1.90 -4.36 3.41
N GLU A 68 1.53 -4.87 4.57
CA GLU A 68 0.17 -4.76 5.09
C GLU A 68 -0.16 -3.30 5.46
N THR A 69 0.71 -2.67 6.23
CA THR A 69 0.54 -1.30 6.70
C THR A 69 0.97 -0.24 5.68
N GLY A 70 1.82 -0.61 4.72
CA GLY A 70 2.46 0.33 3.79
C GLY A 70 3.55 1.19 4.44
N ARG A 71 3.96 0.86 5.67
CA ARG A 71 4.93 1.66 6.40
C ARG A 71 6.35 1.44 5.87
N ILE A 72 7.04 2.55 5.63
CA ILE A 72 8.47 2.54 5.30
C ILE A 72 9.27 2.35 6.59
N LEU A 73 10.13 1.33 6.61
CA LEU A 73 10.99 0.98 7.75
C LEU A 73 12.43 1.46 7.58
N TYR A 74 12.88 1.55 6.34
CA TYR A 74 14.19 2.06 5.95
C TYR A 74 14.09 2.75 4.60
N GLU A 75 14.83 3.85 4.45
CA GLU A 75 14.97 4.55 3.18
C GLU A 75 16.37 5.13 3.01
N GLN A 76 16.84 5.09 1.77
CA GLN A 76 18.09 5.71 1.32
C GLN A 76 17.85 6.24 -0.08
N ASN A 77 17.90 7.57 -0.28
CA ASN A 77 17.62 8.24 -1.54
C ASN A 77 16.32 7.73 -2.20
N ALA A 78 15.27 7.53 -1.38
CA ALA A 78 14.07 6.77 -1.74
C ALA A 78 13.33 7.35 -2.95
N ASP A 79 13.39 8.66 -3.14
CA ASP A 79 12.65 9.41 -4.16
C ASP A 79 13.51 9.80 -5.37
N GLU A 80 14.78 9.38 -5.40
CA GLU A 80 15.66 9.63 -6.55
C GLU A 80 15.17 8.85 -7.77
N ALA A 81 14.84 9.58 -8.85
CA ALA A 81 14.42 8.99 -10.12
C ALA A 81 15.61 8.32 -10.83
N PHE A 82 15.46 7.04 -11.14
CA PHE A 82 16.51 6.22 -11.73
C PHE A 82 15.94 5.18 -12.70
N PRO A 83 16.67 4.74 -13.75
CA PRO A 83 16.19 3.68 -14.64
C PRO A 83 15.92 2.38 -13.88
N PRO A 84 14.71 1.78 -14.01
CA PRO A 84 14.34 0.55 -13.28
C PRO A 84 14.80 -0.73 -13.95
N ALA A 85 15.20 -0.69 -15.21
CA ALA A 85 15.35 -1.90 -16.05
C ALA A 85 14.08 -2.77 -15.97
N SER A 86 14.22 -4.10 -16.02
CA SER A 86 13.08 -5.03 -15.98
C SER A 86 12.25 -5.02 -14.68
N VAL A 87 12.58 -4.19 -13.67
CA VAL A 87 11.68 -3.96 -12.53
C VAL A 87 10.39 -3.24 -13.01
N THR A 88 10.42 -2.53 -14.13
CA THR A 88 9.26 -2.01 -14.87
C THR A 88 8.12 -3.03 -14.99
N LYS A 89 8.46 -4.31 -15.22
CA LYS A 89 7.48 -5.38 -15.41
C LYS A 89 6.58 -5.65 -14.19
N ILE A 90 6.90 -5.07 -13.03
CA ILE A 90 5.97 -5.08 -11.88
C ILE A 90 4.67 -4.35 -12.25
N MET A 91 4.75 -3.20 -12.92
CA MET A 91 3.56 -2.47 -13.38
C MET A 91 2.83 -3.24 -14.51
N THR A 92 3.58 -3.86 -15.42
CA THR A 92 3.00 -4.72 -16.48
C THR A 92 2.22 -5.89 -15.87
N LEU A 93 2.80 -6.56 -14.87
CA LEU A 93 2.15 -7.65 -14.15
C LEU A 93 0.95 -7.17 -13.32
N LEU A 94 1.04 -5.99 -12.69
CA LEU A 94 -0.06 -5.40 -11.93
C LEU A 94 -1.28 -5.18 -12.84
N LEU A 95 -1.12 -4.49 -13.94
CA LEU A 95 -2.20 -4.25 -14.89
C LEU A 95 -2.75 -5.55 -15.51
N THR A 96 -1.88 -6.56 -15.70
CA THR A 96 -2.31 -7.88 -16.16
C THR A 96 -3.17 -8.58 -15.11
N MET A 97 -2.78 -8.56 -13.83
CA MET A 97 -3.57 -9.14 -12.75
C MET A 97 -4.91 -8.43 -12.58
N GLU A 98 -4.92 -7.09 -12.63
CA GLU A 98 -6.15 -6.30 -12.59
C GLU A 98 -7.07 -6.61 -13.78
N ALA A 99 -6.53 -6.83 -15.00
CA ALA A 99 -7.31 -7.23 -16.17
C ALA A 99 -7.94 -8.61 -16.02
N ILE A 100 -7.21 -9.55 -15.40
CA ILE A 100 -7.74 -10.90 -15.10
C ILE A 100 -8.87 -10.81 -14.06
N GLU A 101 -8.69 -10.07 -12.98
CA GLU A 101 -9.72 -9.92 -11.94
C GLU A 101 -10.98 -9.22 -12.44
N LYS A 102 -10.84 -8.27 -13.37
CA LYS A 102 -11.98 -7.61 -14.05
C LYS A 102 -12.64 -8.51 -15.11
N GLY A 103 -12.07 -9.68 -15.41
CA GLY A 103 -12.58 -10.61 -16.43
C GLY A 103 -12.33 -10.16 -17.88
N ASN A 104 -11.43 -9.21 -18.09
CA ASN A 104 -11.07 -8.74 -19.44
C ASN A 104 -10.26 -9.78 -20.21
N ILE A 105 -9.43 -10.54 -19.52
CA ILE A 105 -8.67 -11.70 -20.03
C ILE A 105 -8.75 -12.84 -19.02
N ALA A 106 -8.60 -14.10 -19.49
CA ALA A 106 -8.60 -15.29 -18.64
C ALA A 106 -7.24 -15.98 -18.67
N LEU A 107 -6.87 -16.68 -17.60
CA LEU A 107 -5.57 -17.36 -17.49
C LEU A 107 -5.34 -18.41 -18.58
N ASP A 108 -6.38 -19.12 -18.98
CA ASP A 108 -6.36 -20.15 -20.02
C ASP A 108 -6.56 -19.59 -21.44
N GLN A 109 -6.82 -18.27 -21.56
CA GLN A 109 -6.97 -17.62 -22.86
C GLN A 109 -5.66 -17.69 -23.64
N MET A 110 -5.73 -18.15 -24.90
CA MET A 110 -4.59 -18.16 -25.82
C MET A 110 -4.44 -16.80 -26.50
N LEU A 111 -3.26 -16.21 -26.37
CA LEU A 111 -2.88 -14.94 -27.00
C LEU A 111 -1.92 -15.20 -28.15
N THR A 112 -2.11 -14.47 -29.24
CA THR A 112 -1.28 -14.59 -30.44
C THR A 112 -0.16 -13.54 -30.43
N THR A 113 1.07 -13.99 -30.64
CA THR A 113 2.25 -13.14 -30.69
C THR A 113 2.26 -12.29 -31.96
N SER A 114 2.37 -10.98 -31.79
CA SER A 114 2.51 -10.01 -32.88
C SER A 114 3.94 -9.98 -33.43
N SER A 115 4.14 -9.37 -34.58
CA SER A 115 5.48 -9.09 -35.12
C SER A 115 6.28 -8.16 -34.21
N HIS A 116 5.60 -7.21 -33.53
CA HIS A 116 6.24 -6.30 -32.57
C HIS A 116 6.74 -7.06 -31.34
N ALA A 117 5.91 -7.86 -30.72
CA ALA A 117 6.28 -8.67 -29.56
C ALA A 117 7.45 -9.65 -29.87
N ALA A 118 7.38 -10.34 -31.02
CA ALA A 118 8.42 -11.25 -31.46
C ALA A 118 9.78 -10.55 -31.78
N SER A 119 9.74 -9.24 -32.08
CA SER A 119 10.96 -8.45 -32.36
C SER A 119 11.69 -7.94 -31.12
N MET A 120 11.15 -8.17 -29.91
CA MET A 120 11.73 -7.65 -28.68
C MET A 120 13.12 -8.23 -28.44
N GLY A 121 14.03 -7.35 -28.02
CA GLY A 121 15.39 -7.72 -27.63
C GLY A 121 15.50 -8.08 -26.13
N GLY A 122 16.73 -8.35 -25.69
CA GLY A 122 17.05 -8.65 -24.31
C GLY A 122 16.62 -10.07 -23.87
N THR A 123 16.04 -10.19 -22.68
CA THR A 123 15.58 -11.49 -22.17
C THR A 123 14.23 -11.87 -22.79
N GLN A 124 14.16 -13.08 -23.34
CA GLN A 124 13.00 -13.55 -24.11
C GLN A 124 12.73 -15.03 -23.81
N VAL A 125 11.52 -15.49 -24.13
CA VAL A 125 11.18 -16.89 -24.31
C VAL A 125 11.10 -17.26 -25.81
N PHE A 126 11.56 -16.32 -26.67
CA PHE A 126 11.67 -16.49 -28.12
C PHE A 126 10.33 -16.84 -28.79
N LEU A 127 9.32 -16.01 -28.55
CA LEU A 127 8.03 -16.15 -29.18
C LEU A 127 8.11 -15.86 -30.68
N GLU A 128 7.56 -16.75 -31.51
CA GLU A 128 7.50 -16.58 -32.95
C GLU A 128 6.22 -15.81 -33.37
N VAL A 129 6.28 -15.07 -34.49
CA VAL A 129 5.13 -14.38 -35.03
C VAL A 129 3.98 -15.36 -35.33
N GLY A 130 2.81 -15.12 -34.75
CA GLY A 130 1.65 -16.00 -34.87
C GLY A 130 1.61 -17.16 -33.88
N GLU A 131 2.67 -17.35 -33.10
CA GLU A 131 2.66 -18.33 -31.98
C GLU A 131 1.59 -17.97 -30.97
N GLN A 132 0.90 -18.98 -30.44
CA GLN A 132 -0.10 -18.82 -29.39
C GLN A 132 0.39 -19.38 -28.07
N MET A 133 0.26 -18.59 -27.00
CA MET A 133 0.59 -19.00 -25.64
C MET A 133 -0.50 -18.55 -24.67
N SER A 134 -0.76 -19.32 -23.62
CA SER A 134 -1.75 -18.98 -22.61
C SER A 134 -1.31 -17.74 -21.78
N VAL A 135 -2.28 -16.96 -21.31
CA VAL A 135 -1.99 -15.84 -20.38
C VAL A 135 -1.20 -16.31 -19.18
N GLU A 136 -1.49 -17.51 -18.63
CA GLU A 136 -0.74 -18.07 -17.49
C GLU A 136 0.73 -18.32 -17.83
N ASP A 137 1.03 -18.93 -18.98
CA ASP A 137 2.40 -19.19 -19.40
C ASP A 137 3.16 -17.91 -19.75
N LEU A 138 2.47 -16.91 -20.31
CA LEU A 138 3.04 -15.57 -20.53
C LEU A 138 3.36 -14.88 -19.20
N LEU A 139 2.45 -14.92 -18.20
CA LEU A 139 2.70 -14.40 -16.86
C LEU A 139 3.92 -15.06 -16.21
N LYS A 140 4.01 -16.41 -16.27
CA LYS A 140 5.17 -17.16 -15.77
C LYS A 140 6.45 -16.74 -16.49
N SER A 141 6.40 -16.58 -17.81
CA SER A 141 7.55 -16.13 -18.61
C SER A 141 8.04 -14.75 -18.19
N VAL A 142 7.11 -13.81 -17.90
CA VAL A 142 7.45 -12.46 -17.45
C VAL A 142 8.01 -12.45 -16.03
N ILE A 143 7.39 -13.14 -15.08
CA ILE A 143 7.79 -13.02 -13.67
C ILE A 143 9.00 -13.89 -13.32
N ILE A 144 9.10 -15.09 -13.89
CA ILE A 144 10.19 -16.03 -13.62
C ILE A 144 11.43 -15.67 -14.46
N ALA A 145 11.29 -15.71 -15.78
CA ALA A 145 12.40 -15.51 -16.72
C ALA A 145 12.63 -14.06 -17.12
N SER A 146 11.71 -13.15 -16.82
CA SER A 146 11.79 -11.73 -17.21
C SER A 146 11.62 -11.49 -18.72
N ALA A 147 10.84 -12.31 -19.42
CA ALA A 147 10.66 -12.28 -20.87
C ALA A 147 10.06 -10.96 -21.34
N ASN A 148 10.73 -10.28 -22.28
CA ASN A 148 10.28 -8.98 -22.85
C ASN A 148 9.19 -9.20 -23.90
N ASP A 149 9.33 -10.21 -24.75
CA ASP A 149 8.35 -10.61 -25.75
C ASP A 149 7.00 -10.95 -25.11
N ALA A 150 7.01 -11.78 -24.07
CA ALA A 150 5.79 -12.12 -23.32
C ALA A 150 5.13 -10.89 -22.64
N ALA A 151 5.92 -9.94 -22.17
CA ALA A 151 5.39 -8.69 -21.57
C ALA A 151 4.64 -7.85 -22.62
N VAL A 152 5.16 -7.75 -23.83
CA VAL A 152 4.50 -7.04 -24.93
C VAL A 152 3.24 -7.75 -25.40
N VAL A 153 3.24 -9.09 -25.51
CA VAL A 153 2.01 -9.86 -25.86
C VAL A 153 0.88 -9.58 -24.87
N LEU A 154 1.17 -9.60 -23.56
CA LEU A 154 0.18 -9.28 -22.52
C LEU A 154 -0.32 -7.85 -22.66
N ALA A 155 0.58 -6.89 -22.89
CA ALA A 155 0.24 -5.48 -23.04
C ALA A 155 -0.68 -5.23 -24.25
N GLU A 156 -0.32 -5.78 -25.41
CA GLU A 156 -1.13 -5.67 -26.63
C GLU A 156 -2.52 -6.32 -26.47
N ALA A 157 -2.60 -7.46 -25.79
CA ALA A 157 -3.87 -8.13 -25.53
C ALA A 157 -4.82 -7.31 -24.64
N ILE A 158 -4.27 -6.55 -23.68
CA ILE A 158 -5.05 -5.78 -22.72
C ILE A 158 -5.45 -4.42 -23.31
N ALA A 159 -4.54 -3.74 -24.01
CA ALA A 159 -4.72 -2.35 -24.42
C ALA A 159 -4.78 -2.15 -25.95
N GLY A 160 -4.61 -3.22 -26.75
CA GLY A 160 -4.60 -3.17 -28.22
C GLY A 160 -3.23 -2.77 -28.82
N SER A 161 -2.37 -2.05 -28.08
CA SER A 161 -0.99 -1.75 -28.47
C SER A 161 -0.11 -1.50 -27.24
N GLU A 162 1.22 -1.60 -27.42
CA GLU A 162 2.17 -1.28 -26.34
C GLU A 162 2.06 0.19 -25.91
N GLU A 163 1.87 1.14 -26.85
CA GLU A 163 1.74 2.57 -26.53
C GLU A 163 0.50 2.84 -25.67
N SER A 164 -0.63 2.21 -26.01
CA SER A 164 -1.86 2.31 -25.22
C SER A 164 -1.68 1.73 -23.82
N PHE A 165 -0.94 0.63 -23.70
CA PHE A 165 -0.65 0.02 -22.42
C PHE A 165 0.30 0.88 -21.58
N VAL A 166 1.31 1.50 -22.17
CA VAL A 166 2.20 2.47 -21.50
C VAL A 166 1.41 3.67 -20.98
N ALA A 167 0.43 4.16 -21.74
CA ALA A 167 -0.47 5.20 -21.23
C ALA A 167 -1.26 4.72 -19.99
N MET A 168 -1.74 3.46 -19.98
CA MET A 168 -2.37 2.85 -18.79
C MET A 168 -1.38 2.72 -17.63
N MET A 169 -0.11 2.32 -17.87
CA MET A 169 0.92 2.25 -16.84
C MET A 169 1.15 3.60 -16.17
N ASN A 170 1.27 4.68 -16.94
CA ASN A 170 1.44 6.03 -16.41
C ASN A 170 0.20 6.55 -15.67
N SER A 171 -1.00 6.24 -16.16
CA SER A 171 -2.25 6.56 -15.45
C SER A 171 -2.30 5.84 -14.09
N ARG A 172 -1.97 4.55 -14.07
CA ARG A 172 -1.97 3.76 -12.83
C ARG A 172 -0.90 4.21 -11.85
N ALA A 173 0.27 4.60 -12.34
CA ALA A 173 1.32 5.20 -11.52
C ALA A 173 0.83 6.48 -10.82
N ALA A 174 0.13 7.36 -11.55
CA ALA A 174 -0.45 8.58 -10.98
C ALA A 174 -1.53 8.28 -9.94
N GLU A 175 -2.41 7.29 -10.19
CA GLU A 175 -3.45 6.85 -9.24
C GLU A 175 -2.83 6.29 -7.93
N LEU A 176 -1.68 5.63 -8.02
CA LEU A 176 -0.95 5.09 -6.88
C LEU A 176 -0.09 6.13 -6.16
N GLY A 177 -0.01 7.37 -6.66
CA GLY A 177 0.82 8.42 -6.11
C GLY A 177 2.32 8.23 -6.34
N MET A 178 2.70 7.56 -7.44
CA MET A 178 4.10 7.32 -7.84
C MET A 178 4.66 8.57 -8.54
N GLU A 179 5.02 9.59 -7.77
CA GLU A 179 5.35 10.93 -8.27
C GLU A 179 6.67 11.00 -9.04
N ASN A 180 7.59 10.03 -8.85
CA ASN A 180 8.90 9.99 -9.48
C ASN A 180 8.97 8.93 -10.59
N THR A 181 7.83 8.56 -11.18
CA THR A 181 7.74 7.49 -12.16
C THR A 181 7.21 7.97 -13.50
N HIS A 182 7.91 7.57 -14.57
CA HIS A 182 7.46 7.71 -15.94
C HIS A 182 7.88 6.48 -16.76
N PHE A 183 6.91 5.81 -17.37
CA PHE A 183 7.13 4.66 -18.23
C PHE A 183 7.07 5.05 -19.70
N GLU A 184 7.99 4.50 -20.51
CA GLU A 184 8.03 4.68 -21.97
C GLU A 184 7.91 3.33 -22.72
N ASN A 185 8.00 2.18 -22.00
CA ASN A 185 7.76 0.84 -22.52
C ASN A 185 7.29 -0.10 -21.41
N THR A 186 6.92 -1.33 -21.77
CA THR A 186 6.35 -2.35 -20.88
C THR A 186 7.37 -3.22 -20.16
N ASN A 187 8.64 -3.17 -20.56
CA ASN A 187 9.65 -4.18 -20.20
C ASN A 187 10.91 -3.62 -19.52
N GLY A 188 11.16 -2.30 -19.64
CA GLY A 188 12.30 -1.61 -19.03
C GLY A 188 13.60 -1.66 -19.83
N LEU A 189 13.57 -1.96 -21.13
CA LEU A 189 14.70 -1.73 -22.01
C LEU A 189 14.96 -0.22 -22.13
N ASP A 190 16.20 0.18 -21.99
CA ASP A 190 16.60 1.60 -21.91
C ASP A 190 17.48 2.06 -23.09
N ASP A 191 17.59 1.23 -24.13
CA ASP A 191 18.44 1.53 -25.30
C ASP A 191 17.85 2.63 -26.19
N THR A 192 16.53 2.72 -26.28
CA THR A 192 15.79 3.63 -27.18
C THR A 192 14.99 4.71 -26.48
N VAL A 193 14.97 4.71 -25.13
CA VAL A 193 14.16 5.60 -24.31
C VAL A 193 15.02 6.56 -23.50
N MET A 194 14.51 7.77 -23.25
CA MET A 194 15.28 8.85 -22.62
C MET A 194 14.82 9.15 -21.19
N ASN A 195 13.53 8.93 -20.89
CA ASN A 195 12.92 9.33 -19.63
C ASN A 195 12.14 8.18 -18.96
N HIS A 196 12.62 6.93 -19.16
CA HIS A 196 12.04 5.76 -18.50
C HIS A 196 12.63 5.60 -17.10
N VAL A 197 11.96 6.15 -16.10
CA VAL A 197 12.48 6.28 -14.73
C VAL A 197 11.44 5.91 -13.68
N THR A 198 11.90 5.56 -12.49
CA THR A 198 11.09 5.39 -11.29
C THR A 198 11.97 5.56 -10.04
N SER A 199 11.38 5.63 -8.85
CA SER A 199 12.11 5.69 -7.58
C SER A 199 12.00 4.39 -6.79
N ALA A 200 12.86 4.20 -5.78
CA ALA A 200 12.78 3.04 -4.90
C ALA A 200 11.46 3.02 -4.11
N ARG A 201 10.95 4.18 -3.72
CA ARG A 201 9.63 4.32 -3.07
C ARG A 201 8.51 3.89 -4.00
N ASP A 202 8.50 4.37 -5.23
CA ASP A 202 7.47 4.06 -6.21
C ASP A 202 7.48 2.57 -6.58
N ILE A 203 8.67 1.96 -6.67
CA ILE A 203 8.78 0.51 -6.84
C ILE A 203 8.16 -0.24 -5.65
N ALA A 204 8.39 0.21 -4.42
CA ALA A 204 7.78 -0.40 -3.24
C ALA A 204 6.25 -0.27 -3.26
N ILE A 205 5.72 0.88 -3.68
CA ILE A 205 4.27 1.14 -3.83
C ILE A 205 3.65 0.18 -4.86
N MET A 206 4.17 0.12 -6.09
CA MET A 206 3.61 -0.77 -7.11
C MET A 206 3.84 -2.26 -6.77
N SER A 207 4.92 -2.60 -6.06
CA SER A 207 5.15 -3.96 -5.57
C SER A 207 4.13 -4.35 -4.51
N ARG A 208 3.81 -3.43 -3.58
CA ARG A 208 2.78 -3.64 -2.56
C ARG A 208 1.42 -3.88 -3.20
N GLU A 209 1.07 -3.12 -4.22
CA GLU A 209 -0.19 -3.29 -4.93
C GLU A 209 -0.21 -4.64 -5.67
N LEU A 210 0.85 -5.00 -6.39
CA LEU A 210 0.92 -6.28 -7.11
C LEU A 210 0.79 -7.50 -6.18
N ILE A 211 1.44 -7.50 -5.01
CA ILE A 211 1.38 -8.66 -4.11
C ILE A 211 0.04 -8.82 -3.37
N ARG A 212 -0.89 -7.87 -3.47
CA ARG A 212 -2.28 -8.03 -3.02
C ARG A 212 -3.06 -9.03 -3.88
N HIS A 213 -2.64 -9.22 -5.11
CA HIS A 213 -3.13 -10.28 -5.98
C HIS A 213 -2.44 -11.60 -5.62
N GLU A 214 -3.00 -12.37 -4.70
CA GLU A 214 -2.36 -13.58 -4.15
C GLU A 214 -1.88 -14.57 -5.21
N LYS A 215 -2.55 -14.61 -6.36
CA LYS A 215 -2.17 -15.50 -7.49
C LYS A 215 -0.76 -15.22 -7.98
N ILE A 216 -0.31 -13.95 -8.01
CA ILE A 216 1.03 -13.60 -8.50
C ILE A 216 2.13 -14.18 -7.59
N LEU A 217 1.88 -14.30 -6.27
CA LEU A 217 2.83 -14.88 -5.33
C LEU A 217 3.08 -16.37 -5.60
N GLN A 218 2.08 -17.06 -6.15
CA GLN A 218 2.26 -18.47 -6.57
C GLN A 218 3.29 -18.60 -7.69
N TYR A 219 3.30 -17.64 -8.64
CA TYR A 219 4.25 -17.64 -9.75
C TYR A 219 5.61 -17.06 -9.37
N SER A 220 5.63 -15.93 -8.65
CA SER A 220 6.88 -15.23 -8.29
C SER A 220 7.79 -16.04 -7.36
N SER A 221 7.22 -16.96 -6.58
CA SER A 221 7.95 -17.86 -5.68
C SER A 221 8.51 -19.11 -6.36
N ILE A 222 8.20 -19.36 -7.63
CA ILE A 222 8.72 -20.51 -8.38
C ILE A 222 10.19 -20.28 -8.71
N TRP A 223 11.06 -21.26 -8.38
CA TRP A 223 12.46 -21.22 -8.77
C TRP A 223 12.69 -21.67 -10.22
N MET A 224 12.08 -22.76 -10.64
CA MET A 224 12.14 -23.29 -12.00
C MET A 224 10.78 -23.81 -12.42
N ASP A 225 10.41 -23.54 -13.66
CA ASP A 225 9.19 -24.04 -14.30
C ASP A 225 9.45 -24.30 -15.80
N THR A 226 8.44 -24.70 -16.51
CA THR A 226 8.49 -24.89 -17.96
C THR A 226 7.24 -24.28 -18.62
N VAL A 227 7.36 -23.89 -19.87
CA VAL A 227 6.26 -23.50 -20.76
C VAL A 227 6.34 -24.34 -22.05
N ARG A 228 5.41 -24.16 -22.97
CA ARG A 228 5.33 -24.96 -24.23
C ARG A 228 5.30 -26.46 -23.94
N ASN A 229 4.40 -26.92 -23.06
CA ASN A 229 4.23 -28.32 -22.69
C ASN A 229 5.55 -29.00 -22.20
N GLY A 230 6.41 -28.24 -21.54
CA GLY A 230 7.66 -28.73 -20.98
C GLY A 230 8.89 -28.56 -21.88
N GLU A 231 8.72 -28.03 -23.09
CA GLU A 231 9.84 -27.88 -24.05
C GLU A 231 10.75 -26.71 -23.76
N PHE A 232 10.26 -25.66 -23.04
CA PHE A 232 11.04 -24.48 -22.71
C PHE A 232 11.15 -24.28 -21.20
N GLY A 233 12.38 -24.32 -20.67
CA GLY A 233 12.66 -24.16 -19.24
C GLY A 233 12.74 -22.71 -18.82
N LEU A 234 12.06 -22.36 -17.72
CA LEU A 234 12.14 -21.07 -17.04
C LEU A 234 12.97 -21.18 -15.78
N THR A 235 13.88 -20.25 -15.55
CA THR A 235 14.64 -20.13 -14.28
C THR A 235 14.48 -18.73 -13.72
N ASN A 236 14.13 -18.63 -12.43
CA ASN A 236 13.87 -17.37 -11.80
C ASN A 236 15.14 -16.50 -11.71
N THR A 237 15.04 -15.30 -12.22
CA THR A 237 16.12 -14.31 -12.18
C THR A 237 16.41 -13.81 -10.77
N ASN A 238 15.44 -13.95 -9.85
CA ASN A 238 15.57 -13.64 -8.43
C ASN A 238 16.09 -14.85 -7.64
N ARG A 239 17.41 -14.91 -7.40
CA ARG A 239 18.04 -16.01 -6.66
C ARG A 239 17.57 -16.10 -5.20
N LEU A 240 17.01 -15.03 -4.60
CA LEU A 240 16.49 -15.05 -3.23
C LEU A 240 15.33 -16.03 -3.08
N VAL A 241 14.54 -16.25 -4.12
CA VAL A 241 13.46 -17.27 -4.14
C VAL A 241 13.96 -18.64 -3.74
N ARG A 242 15.18 -19.01 -4.15
CA ARG A 242 15.77 -20.31 -3.81
C ARG A 242 16.53 -20.29 -2.48
N PHE A 243 17.22 -19.20 -2.15
CA PHE A 243 18.25 -19.20 -1.11
C PHE A 243 17.89 -18.38 0.14
N TYR A 244 16.80 -17.59 0.08
CA TYR A 244 16.37 -16.78 1.21
C TYR A 244 15.06 -17.31 1.80
N ARG A 245 15.10 -17.67 3.09
CA ARG A 245 13.93 -18.24 3.79
C ARG A 245 12.74 -17.27 3.74
N GLY A 246 11.61 -17.75 3.26
CA GLY A 246 10.36 -17.00 3.19
C GLY A 246 10.28 -16.04 2.00
N ALA A 247 11.23 -16.07 1.05
CA ALA A 247 11.13 -15.27 -0.17
C ALA A 247 9.88 -15.63 -0.96
N THR A 248 9.10 -14.60 -1.35
CA THR A 248 7.88 -14.71 -2.15
C THR A 248 8.03 -14.12 -3.54
N GLY A 249 9.16 -13.50 -3.86
CA GLY A 249 9.45 -12.88 -5.16
C GLY A 249 10.36 -11.66 -5.00
N LEU A 250 10.25 -10.60 -5.79
CA LEU A 250 9.25 -10.33 -6.81
C LEU A 250 9.94 -10.23 -8.19
N LYS A 251 10.73 -9.16 -8.42
CA LYS A 251 11.31 -8.88 -9.74
C LYS A 251 12.70 -8.30 -9.66
N THR A 252 13.58 -8.74 -10.59
CA THR A 252 14.92 -8.19 -10.81
C THR A 252 14.97 -7.39 -12.10
N GLY A 253 15.94 -6.47 -12.19
CA GLY A 253 16.26 -5.74 -13.41
C GLY A 253 17.75 -5.47 -13.51
N SER A 254 18.26 -5.39 -14.75
CA SER A 254 19.63 -4.91 -15.00
C SER A 254 19.77 -4.43 -16.43
N THR A 255 20.41 -3.26 -16.59
CA THR A 255 20.92 -2.71 -17.83
C THR A 255 22.25 -2.02 -17.55
N SER A 256 22.92 -1.54 -18.58
CA SER A 256 24.16 -0.77 -18.41
C SER A 256 23.92 0.53 -17.61
N LYS A 257 22.79 1.19 -17.83
CA LYS A 257 22.41 2.44 -17.15
C LYS A 257 21.86 2.19 -15.74
N ALA A 258 20.91 1.25 -15.61
CA ALA A 258 20.25 0.93 -14.34
C ALA A 258 21.17 0.18 -13.36
N LYS A 259 22.28 -0.40 -13.82
CA LYS A 259 23.05 -1.37 -13.02
C LYS A 259 22.16 -2.54 -12.58
N PHE A 260 22.23 -2.98 -11.33
CA PHE A 260 21.46 -4.10 -10.81
C PHE A 260 20.40 -3.63 -9.82
N CYS A 261 19.15 -3.89 -10.17
CA CYS A 261 17.96 -3.52 -9.38
C CYS A 261 17.17 -4.77 -8.97
N ILE A 262 16.44 -4.67 -7.86
CA ILE A 262 15.52 -5.69 -7.38
C ILE A 262 14.41 -5.06 -6.55
N SER A 263 13.20 -5.58 -6.71
CA SER A 263 12.18 -5.60 -5.68
C SER A 263 12.11 -7.02 -5.14
N ALA A 264 12.55 -7.24 -3.92
CA ALA A 264 12.53 -8.54 -3.25
C ALA A 264 11.43 -8.55 -2.18
N THR A 265 10.62 -9.61 -2.16
CA THR A 265 9.57 -9.78 -1.17
C THR A 265 9.80 -11.04 -0.36
N ALA A 266 9.50 -10.98 0.94
CA ALA A 266 9.58 -12.12 1.82
C ALA A 266 8.53 -12.05 2.93
N LYS A 267 7.97 -13.21 3.32
CA LYS A 267 6.96 -13.32 4.37
C LYS A 267 7.43 -14.25 5.47
N ARG A 268 7.41 -13.77 6.72
CA ARG A 268 7.74 -14.56 7.94
C ARG A 268 6.84 -14.13 9.09
N ASP A 269 6.34 -15.10 9.83
CA ASP A 269 5.56 -14.87 11.05
C ASP A 269 4.41 -13.84 10.84
N GLY A 270 3.71 -13.93 9.71
CA GLY A 270 2.61 -13.02 9.33
C GLY A 270 3.07 -11.69 8.72
N MET A 271 4.29 -11.23 8.93
CA MET A 271 4.83 -9.98 8.37
C MET A 271 5.37 -10.20 6.96
N HIS A 272 4.98 -9.35 6.01
CA HIS A 272 5.42 -9.39 4.62
C HIS A 272 6.22 -8.11 4.30
N LEU A 273 7.50 -8.28 3.98
CA LEU A 273 8.41 -7.18 3.68
C LEU A 273 8.70 -7.08 2.19
N ILE A 274 8.86 -5.84 1.72
CA ILE A 274 9.26 -5.47 0.37
C ILE A 274 10.57 -4.70 0.49
N ALA A 275 11.66 -5.26 -0.01
CA ALA A 275 12.98 -4.65 -0.05
C ALA A 275 13.32 -4.26 -1.48
N VAL A 276 13.45 -2.97 -1.73
CA VAL A 276 13.85 -2.43 -3.04
C VAL A 276 15.31 -1.98 -2.96
N ILE A 277 16.11 -2.43 -3.93
CA ILE A 277 17.49 -1.98 -4.14
C ILE A 277 17.61 -1.52 -5.60
N MET A 278 18.13 -0.32 -5.82
CA MET A 278 18.39 0.24 -7.14
C MET A 278 19.87 0.63 -7.30
N GLY A 279 20.41 0.40 -8.47
CA GLY A 279 21.73 0.87 -8.84
C GLY A 279 22.89 0.21 -8.08
N ALA A 280 22.79 -1.06 -7.69
CA ALA A 280 23.90 -1.82 -7.15
C ALA A 280 24.90 -2.16 -8.26
N GLU A 281 26.20 -2.10 -7.98
CA GLU A 281 27.24 -2.29 -9.01
C GLU A 281 27.31 -3.73 -9.55
N THR A 282 26.96 -4.72 -8.75
CA THR A 282 26.95 -6.13 -9.17
C THR A 282 25.68 -6.85 -8.72
N LYS A 283 25.39 -7.96 -9.37
CA LYS A 283 24.30 -8.87 -9.01
C LYS A 283 24.41 -9.39 -7.58
N ASP A 284 25.62 -9.67 -7.13
CA ASP A 284 25.88 -10.23 -5.81
C ASP A 284 25.72 -9.15 -4.72
N ILE A 285 26.20 -7.92 -4.96
CA ILE A 285 25.94 -6.78 -4.07
C ILE A 285 24.44 -6.54 -3.95
N ARG A 286 23.71 -6.46 -5.06
CA ARG A 286 22.24 -6.31 -5.06
C ARG A 286 21.54 -7.34 -4.17
N ASN A 287 21.89 -8.61 -4.33
CA ASN A 287 21.29 -9.69 -3.55
C ASN A 287 21.68 -9.62 -2.07
N ALA A 288 22.96 -9.32 -1.77
CA ALA A 288 23.45 -9.19 -0.40
C ALA A 288 22.76 -8.02 0.34
N GLU A 289 22.64 -6.85 -0.31
CA GLU A 289 22.00 -5.69 0.30
C GLU A 289 20.48 -5.90 0.48
N ALA A 290 19.80 -6.57 -0.46
CA ALA A 290 18.40 -6.95 -0.29
C ALA A 290 18.21 -7.93 0.88
N THR A 291 19.08 -8.92 1.02
CA THR A 291 19.09 -9.86 2.15
C THR A 291 19.29 -9.14 3.48
N LYS A 292 20.32 -8.28 3.56
CA LYS A 292 20.64 -7.48 4.74
C LYS A 292 19.45 -6.60 5.17
N LEU A 293 18.78 -5.99 4.21
CA LEU A 293 17.63 -5.14 4.44
C LEU A 293 16.41 -5.93 4.97
N LEU A 294 16.11 -7.08 4.37
CA LEU A 294 15.05 -7.97 4.83
C LEU A 294 15.36 -8.54 6.22
N ASP A 295 16.60 -9.00 6.46
CA ASP A 295 17.01 -9.55 7.76
C ASP A 295 16.92 -8.50 8.87
N TRP A 296 17.32 -7.25 8.59
CA TRP A 296 17.18 -6.15 9.53
C TRP A 296 15.69 -5.90 9.87
N GLY A 297 14.80 -5.90 8.87
CA GLY A 297 13.37 -5.73 9.08
C GLY A 297 12.79 -6.83 9.97
N PHE A 298 13.04 -8.10 9.65
CA PHE A 298 12.54 -9.25 10.42
C PHE A 298 13.16 -9.36 11.82
N ALA A 299 14.39 -8.86 12.02
CA ALA A 299 15.05 -8.85 13.33
C ALA A 299 14.46 -7.80 14.27
N ASN A 300 13.99 -6.68 13.75
CA ASN A 300 13.61 -5.53 14.56
C ASN A 300 12.09 -5.32 14.70
N TYR A 301 11.28 -5.87 13.79
CA TYR A 301 9.84 -5.64 13.76
C TYR A 301 9.02 -6.93 13.83
N SER A 302 7.80 -6.79 14.29
CA SER A 302 6.73 -7.79 14.22
C SER A 302 5.43 -7.10 13.85
N LEU A 303 4.49 -7.83 13.27
CA LEU A 303 3.15 -7.35 13.00
C LEU A 303 2.20 -7.88 14.08
N TYR A 304 1.45 -6.97 14.71
CA TYR A 304 0.27 -7.30 15.50
C TYR A 304 -0.94 -7.19 14.60
N THR A 305 -1.81 -8.20 14.56
CA THR A 305 -3.05 -8.16 13.80
C THR A 305 -4.22 -8.37 14.74
N TYR A 306 -5.17 -7.46 14.67
CA TYR A 306 -6.49 -7.59 15.28
C TYR A 306 -7.48 -7.95 14.18
N GLU A 307 -8.14 -9.09 14.32
CA GLU A 307 -9.07 -9.55 13.29
C GLU A 307 -10.43 -8.83 13.42
N ALA A 308 -11.12 -8.70 12.29
CA ALA A 308 -12.47 -8.16 12.25
C ALA A 308 -13.39 -8.98 13.19
N ALA A 309 -14.17 -8.30 14.01
CA ALA A 309 -15.01 -8.94 15.01
C ALA A 309 -16.34 -8.23 15.22
N GLU A 310 -17.36 -9.00 15.57
CA GLU A 310 -18.61 -8.47 16.12
C GLU A 310 -18.34 -7.92 17.52
N GLN A 311 -18.80 -6.69 17.78
CA GLN A 311 -18.58 -5.98 19.05
C GLN A 311 -19.84 -5.98 19.94
N GLY A 312 -20.84 -6.79 19.59
CA GLY A 312 -22.12 -6.87 20.28
C GLY A 312 -23.13 -5.83 19.80
N GLU A 313 -24.10 -5.54 20.65
CA GLU A 313 -25.20 -4.62 20.34
C GLU A 313 -25.20 -3.42 21.30
N VAL A 314 -25.50 -2.25 20.76
CA VAL A 314 -25.70 -1.02 21.54
C VAL A 314 -27.18 -0.66 21.53
N ARG A 315 -27.71 -0.23 22.68
CA ARG A 315 -29.10 0.18 22.80
C ARG A 315 -29.39 1.38 21.89
N LEU A 316 -30.49 1.29 21.11
CA LEU A 316 -30.89 2.34 20.18
C LEU A 316 -32.07 3.12 20.75
N LEU A 317 -31.93 4.43 20.84
CA LEU A 317 -32.96 5.33 21.34
C LEU A 317 -33.60 6.08 20.19
N GLY A 318 -34.93 6.22 20.26
CA GLY A 318 -35.69 6.98 19.27
C GLY A 318 -35.86 6.29 17.91
N SER A 319 -35.75 4.96 17.87
CA SER A 319 -36.05 4.08 16.74
C SER A 319 -37.13 3.07 17.07
N LYS A 320 -37.57 2.30 16.08
CA LYS A 320 -38.41 1.10 16.28
C LYS A 320 -37.61 -0.09 16.80
N GLU A 321 -36.36 -0.16 16.36
CA GLU A 321 -35.38 -1.14 16.81
C GLU A 321 -34.91 -0.78 18.22
N ASN A 322 -34.67 -1.76 19.07
CA ASN A 322 -34.24 -1.56 20.44
C ASN A 322 -32.70 -1.49 20.55
N SER A 323 -31.99 -2.09 19.60
CA SER A 323 -30.56 -2.17 19.57
C SER A 323 -30.04 -2.14 18.15
N ILE A 324 -28.75 -1.86 18.00
CA ILE A 324 -28.03 -1.90 16.74
C ILE A 324 -26.74 -2.71 16.93
N ALA A 325 -26.50 -3.67 16.04
CA ALA A 325 -25.31 -4.49 16.06
C ALA A 325 -24.11 -3.68 15.55
N CYS A 326 -22.98 -3.94 16.18
CA CYS A 326 -21.72 -3.23 15.94
C CYS A 326 -20.61 -4.19 15.55
N LYS A 327 -19.70 -3.74 14.68
CA LYS A 327 -18.51 -4.48 14.26
C LYS A 327 -17.28 -3.59 14.27
N SER A 328 -16.13 -4.22 14.36
CA SER A 328 -14.84 -3.59 14.06
C SER A 328 -14.20 -4.25 12.86
N ASP A 329 -13.47 -3.48 12.09
CA ASP A 329 -12.70 -4.01 10.98
C ASP A 329 -11.35 -4.57 11.45
N ARG A 330 -10.65 -5.27 10.55
CA ARG A 330 -9.30 -5.77 10.78
C ARG A 330 -8.30 -4.61 10.74
N ILE A 331 -7.33 -4.62 11.67
CA ILE A 331 -6.19 -3.71 11.63
C ILE A 331 -4.89 -4.46 11.88
N SER A 332 -3.84 -4.04 11.19
CA SER A 332 -2.48 -4.50 11.43
C SER A 332 -1.60 -3.35 11.90
N ILE A 333 -0.88 -3.55 12.99
CA ILE A 333 -0.04 -2.54 13.63
C ILE A 333 1.39 -3.08 13.72
N LEU A 334 2.34 -2.30 13.21
CA LEU A 334 3.75 -2.63 13.31
C LEU A 334 4.27 -2.31 14.72
N VAL A 335 4.96 -3.28 15.33
CA VAL A 335 5.53 -3.18 16.68
C VAL A 335 6.95 -3.70 16.71
N PRO A 336 7.77 -3.38 17.75
CA PRO A 336 9.10 -3.95 17.91
C PRO A 336 9.05 -5.47 18.02
N LYS A 337 10.11 -6.14 17.55
CA LYS A 337 10.22 -7.60 17.58
C LYS A 337 9.95 -8.18 18.97
N GLY A 338 9.08 -9.18 19.02
CA GLY A 338 8.71 -9.85 20.28
C GLY A 338 7.72 -9.09 21.17
N LYS A 339 7.20 -7.95 20.71
CA LYS A 339 6.23 -7.15 21.48
C LYS A 339 4.77 -7.36 21.05
N ALA A 340 4.50 -8.06 19.97
CA ALA A 340 3.12 -8.26 19.46
C ALA A 340 2.18 -8.87 20.52
N SER A 341 2.66 -9.83 21.32
CA SER A 341 1.87 -10.45 22.40
C SER A 341 1.62 -9.55 23.62
N LYS A 342 2.24 -8.38 23.67
CA LYS A 342 2.07 -7.39 24.76
C LYS A 342 1.10 -6.27 24.39
N VAL A 343 0.60 -6.26 23.16
CA VAL A 343 -0.41 -5.29 22.74
C VAL A 343 -1.72 -5.62 23.45
N THR A 344 -2.32 -4.62 24.06
CA THR A 344 -3.64 -4.69 24.69
C THR A 344 -4.64 -3.88 23.87
N ALA A 345 -5.88 -4.38 23.77
CA ALA A 345 -6.99 -3.69 23.12
C ALA A 345 -8.00 -3.25 24.18
N GLU A 346 -8.33 -1.98 24.22
CA GLU A 346 -9.37 -1.41 25.08
C GLU A 346 -10.53 -0.98 24.22
N THR A 347 -11.72 -1.54 24.49
CA THR A 347 -12.96 -1.25 23.75
C THR A 347 -13.77 -0.20 24.50
N GLU A 348 -14.12 0.87 23.81
CA GLU A 348 -15.02 1.91 24.28
C GLU A 348 -16.32 1.87 23.46
N LEU A 349 -17.40 1.37 24.05
CA LEU A 349 -18.74 1.37 23.48
C LEU A 349 -19.71 2.09 24.42
N PRO A 350 -20.56 3.02 23.93
CA PRO A 350 -21.57 3.68 24.74
C PRO A 350 -22.70 2.68 25.08
N GLU A 351 -23.36 2.88 26.21
CA GLU A 351 -24.53 2.07 26.61
C GLU A 351 -25.71 2.26 25.64
N SER A 352 -25.83 3.43 25.03
CA SER A 352 -26.91 3.76 24.09
C SER A 352 -26.50 4.84 23.11
N VAL A 353 -27.15 4.84 21.93
CA VAL A 353 -27.01 5.83 20.86
C VAL A 353 -28.38 6.26 20.36
N ASN A 354 -28.49 7.47 19.80
CA ASN A 354 -29.74 8.02 19.29
C ASN A 354 -29.89 7.78 17.78
N ALA A 355 -31.07 7.39 17.34
CA ALA A 355 -31.41 7.38 15.92
C ALA A 355 -31.57 8.83 15.39
N PRO A 356 -31.30 9.11 14.07
CA PRO A 356 -30.99 8.11 13.05
C PRO A 356 -29.51 7.71 13.08
N ILE A 357 -29.19 6.48 12.63
CA ILE A 357 -27.85 5.95 12.43
C ILE A 357 -27.82 5.28 11.06
N SER A 358 -26.76 5.50 10.31
CA SER A 358 -26.50 4.84 9.03
C SER A 358 -25.53 3.67 9.19
N ALA A 359 -25.67 2.64 8.36
CA ALA A 359 -24.68 1.57 8.31
C ALA A 359 -23.28 2.16 8.02
N GLY A 360 -22.29 1.78 8.85
CA GLY A 360 -20.94 2.32 8.77
C GLY A 360 -20.67 3.53 9.68
N ASP A 361 -21.69 4.10 10.34
CA ASP A 361 -21.44 5.20 11.30
C ASP A 361 -20.65 4.69 12.50
N ALA A 362 -19.66 5.49 12.94
CA ALA A 362 -18.86 5.21 14.12
C ALA A 362 -19.71 5.32 15.40
N ILE A 363 -19.74 4.24 16.18
CA ILE A 363 -20.51 4.16 17.45
C ILE A 363 -19.56 4.15 18.65
N GLY A 364 -18.39 3.53 18.50
CA GLY A 364 -17.38 3.42 19.51
C GLY A 364 -16.01 3.29 18.89
N LYS A 365 -15.01 2.94 19.70
CA LYS A 365 -13.65 2.74 19.21
C LYS A 365 -12.94 1.64 19.99
N ILE A 366 -11.89 1.08 19.37
CA ILE A 366 -10.92 0.21 20.02
C ILE A 366 -9.58 0.90 19.98
N THR A 367 -8.97 1.09 21.15
CA THR A 367 -7.64 1.68 21.32
C THR A 367 -6.64 0.59 21.61
N PHE A 368 -5.58 0.50 20.81
CA PHE A 368 -4.48 -0.47 20.98
C PHE A 368 -3.33 0.20 21.72
N LYS A 369 -2.84 -0.47 22.78
CA LYS A 369 -1.74 0.05 23.60
C LYS A 369 -0.59 -0.95 23.69
N LEU A 370 0.64 -0.44 23.68
CA LEU A 370 1.86 -1.20 23.94
C LEU A 370 2.63 -0.52 25.09
N ASP A 371 2.93 -1.28 26.15
CA ASP A 371 3.60 -0.76 27.35
C ASP A 371 2.93 0.53 27.90
N GLY A 372 1.59 0.67 27.74
CA GLY A 372 0.77 1.81 28.17
C GLY A 372 0.64 2.96 27.17
N GLU A 373 1.38 2.95 26.08
CA GLU A 373 1.29 3.95 25.00
C GLU A 373 0.32 3.53 23.92
N VAL A 374 -0.48 4.48 23.40
CA VAL A 374 -1.40 4.23 22.29
C VAL A 374 -0.59 4.09 20.99
N ILE A 375 -0.78 2.96 20.32
CA ILE A 375 -0.09 2.61 19.07
C ILE A 375 -1.02 2.55 17.86
N GLY A 376 -2.34 2.59 18.07
CA GLY A 376 -3.35 2.62 17.01
C GLY A 376 -4.75 2.67 17.56
N GLU A 377 -5.69 3.06 16.72
CA GLU A 377 -7.13 3.08 17.03
C GLU A 377 -7.91 2.65 15.79
N ILE A 378 -9.06 2.01 16.00
CA ILE A 378 -10.06 1.73 14.96
C ILE A 378 -11.46 2.06 15.48
N ASP A 379 -12.33 2.46 14.58
CA ASP A 379 -13.72 2.69 14.90
C ASP A 379 -14.48 1.35 15.01
N ILE A 380 -15.45 1.35 15.93
CA ILE A 380 -16.51 0.35 15.97
C ILE A 380 -17.70 0.95 15.25
N THR A 381 -18.14 0.32 14.18
CA THR A 381 -19.18 0.84 13.29
C THR A 381 -20.47 0.06 13.40
N SER A 382 -21.58 0.73 13.09
CA SER A 382 -22.89 0.08 12.96
C SER A 382 -22.95 -0.83 11.74
N THR A 383 -23.60 -1.98 11.88
CA THR A 383 -23.80 -2.93 10.77
C THR A 383 -25.06 -2.63 9.95
N ALA A 384 -25.97 -1.80 10.46
CA ALA A 384 -27.28 -1.52 9.87
C ALA A 384 -27.64 -0.04 9.94
N THR A 385 -28.62 0.36 9.15
CA THR A 385 -29.24 1.68 9.20
C THR A 385 -30.50 1.62 10.03
N ALA A 386 -30.66 2.55 10.97
CA ALA A 386 -31.86 2.71 11.78
C ALA A 386 -32.41 4.14 11.65
N THR A 387 -33.70 4.25 11.37
CA THR A 387 -34.38 5.54 11.20
C THR A 387 -34.98 6.02 12.52
N ARG A 388 -35.14 7.32 12.65
CA ARG A 388 -35.84 7.89 13.79
C ARG A 388 -37.33 7.55 13.71
N ILE A 389 -37.87 7.08 14.82
CA ILE A 389 -39.32 6.80 14.93
C ILE A 389 -40.11 8.10 14.81
N THR A 390 -41.15 8.10 13.98
CA THR A 390 -42.09 9.21 13.87
C THR A 390 -43.09 9.24 15.01
N PHE A 391 -43.70 10.41 15.27
CA PHE A 391 -44.75 10.54 16.29
C PHE A 391 -45.91 9.59 16.01
N ALA A 392 -46.34 9.43 14.75
CA ALA A 392 -47.43 8.54 14.38
C ALA A 392 -47.12 7.06 14.67
N GLU A 393 -45.90 6.64 14.39
CA GLU A 393 -45.42 5.29 14.66
C GLU A 393 -45.32 5.00 16.17
N LEU A 394 -44.78 5.97 16.92
CA LEU A 394 -44.70 5.86 18.38
C LEU A 394 -46.12 5.78 19.00
N PHE A 395 -47.04 6.61 18.55
CA PHE A 395 -48.41 6.62 19.00
C PHE A 395 -49.08 5.29 18.69
N TYR A 396 -48.89 4.72 17.50
CA TYR A 396 -49.42 3.43 17.12
C TYR A 396 -48.90 2.29 18.02
N ILE A 397 -47.61 2.27 18.31
CA ILE A 397 -46.98 1.28 19.22
C ILE A 397 -47.57 1.40 20.64
N MET A 398 -47.74 2.62 21.14
CA MET A 398 -48.39 2.84 22.45
C MET A 398 -49.81 2.36 22.46
N LEU A 399 -50.58 2.60 21.42
CA LEU A 399 -52.00 2.18 21.30
C LEU A 399 -52.10 0.64 21.27
N GLN A 400 -51.22 -0.02 20.52
CA GLN A 400 -51.18 -1.51 20.50
C GLN A 400 -50.87 -2.09 21.87
N ARG A 401 -49.93 -1.52 22.62
CA ARG A 401 -49.61 -1.96 23.99
C ARG A 401 -50.76 -1.72 24.97
N PHE A 402 -51.54 -0.69 24.74
CA PHE A 402 -52.71 -0.37 25.63
C PHE A 402 -53.92 -1.26 25.34
N ILE A 403 -54.11 -1.73 24.10
CA ILE A 403 -55.24 -2.59 23.69
C ILE A 403 -54.98 -4.08 24.02
N LEU A 404 -53.70 -4.45 24.15
CA LEU A 404 -53.31 -5.84 24.45
C LEU A 404 -53.16 -6.12 25.97
N TRP A 405 -53.52 -5.15 26.81
CA TRP A 405 -53.74 -5.29 28.26
C TRP A 405 -55.27 -5.27 28.54
#